data_77651b2553b11147710184da3d7b738c
#
_entry.id   77651b2553b11147710184da3d7b738c
#
_cell.length_a   1.000
_cell.length_b   1.000
_cell.length_c   1.000
_cell.angle_alpha   90.00
_cell.angle_beta   90.00
_cell.angle_gamma   90.00
#
_symmetry.space_group_name_H-M   'P 1'
#
loop_
_entity.id
_entity.type
_entity.pdbx_description
1 polymer ?
#
loop_
_entity_poly.entity_id
_entity_poly.type
_entity_poly.pdbx_seq_one_letter_code
_entity_poly.pdbx_strand_id
1 'polypeptide(L)'
;PQPRETPHAGLAMATVGNETRKVLILQVLRQAITVIGAIILFRLLDAGPFGLLGMVFPLMMLPRMVATLGVSVAAVQKKHLSSNQKTALFWAILLLGVLASLATGIAGYLFAWLYAVPELVWVCWAFAATSFVEATGLTHQTLLQREMRIGRIAMIKLVGQALAVTLAVVVGSVLQAQDQIANYGIVALLVMEYVELLVNTIGLWLTAKWKPGPLRLAEVKGLLSFGGFYSTSSLVFYVGQNLDKILLAAMIGSTRSGQRFVGMYTSMYHLMMKPVYLITDPVTSVMLPSLSRSSDRLRDYATLSRGFYLFTATLLLPAGVGLFVMAPEVVQLLGGDNWKPAAGMLRALAPAICVHGMINISGSLLVGMGQVRRLLGVSLVLLFLQAQAYGCGYLLAPQFADQFDVTREKSL
;
A
#
# COMPACT_ATOMS: atom_id res chain seq x y z
N PRO A 1 2.59 -50.48 -8.48
CA PRO A 1 2.46 -50.21 -7.07
C PRO A 1 2.13 -48.74 -6.88
N GLN A 2 0.87 -48.42 -6.55
CA GLN A 2 0.43 -47.05 -6.20
C GLN A 2 1.13 -46.68 -4.89
N PRO A 3 1.66 -45.44 -4.76
CA PRO A 3 2.19 -44.99 -3.49
C PRO A 3 1.02 -44.90 -2.49
N ARG A 4 1.12 -45.63 -1.39
CA ARG A 4 0.19 -45.53 -0.25
C ARG A 4 0.29 -44.09 0.28
N GLU A 5 -0.78 -43.31 0.11
CA GLU A 5 -0.93 -42.02 0.80
C GLU A 5 -0.85 -42.29 2.30
N THR A 6 0.15 -41.72 2.95
CA THR A 6 0.29 -41.85 4.39
C THR A 6 -0.84 -41.06 5.06
N PRO A 7 -1.51 -41.58 6.11
CA PRO A 7 -2.63 -40.90 6.80
C PRO A 7 -2.29 -39.49 7.29
N HIS A 8 -0.99 -39.20 7.47
CA HIS A 8 -0.48 -37.88 7.87
C HIS A 8 -0.58 -36.81 6.78
N ALA A 9 -0.56 -37.18 5.48
CA ALA A 9 -0.67 -36.21 4.39
C ALA A 9 -2.10 -35.65 4.26
N GLY A 10 -3.13 -36.48 4.45
CA GLY A 10 -4.53 -36.08 4.42
C GLY A 10 -4.91 -35.14 5.57
N LEU A 11 -4.44 -35.44 6.80
CA LEU A 11 -4.66 -34.58 7.98
C LEU A 11 -3.93 -33.25 7.82
N ALA A 12 -2.71 -33.23 7.29
CA ALA A 12 -1.97 -32.00 7.03
C ALA A 12 -2.65 -31.14 5.96
N MET A 13 -3.16 -31.73 4.86
CA MET A 13 -3.91 -30.99 3.83
C MET A 13 -5.24 -30.42 4.36
N ALA A 14 -5.98 -31.17 5.17
CA ALA A 14 -7.22 -30.70 5.79
C ALA A 14 -6.98 -29.54 6.76
N THR A 15 -5.90 -29.60 7.54
CA THR A 15 -5.52 -28.53 8.48
C THR A 15 -5.11 -27.26 7.71
N VAL A 16 -4.31 -27.39 6.65
CA VAL A 16 -3.93 -26.26 5.78
C VAL A 16 -5.17 -25.67 5.11
N GLY A 17 -6.11 -26.48 4.63
CA GLY A 17 -7.36 -26.01 4.02
C GLY A 17 -8.23 -25.21 5.00
N ASN A 18 -8.38 -25.66 6.24
CA ASN A 18 -9.13 -24.96 7.27
C ASN A 18 -8.48 -23.62 7.68
N GLU A 19 -7.16 -23.58 7.86
CA GLU A 19 -6.45 -22.33 8.15
C GLU A 19 -6.54 -21.34 6.97
N THR A 20 -6.43 -21.81 5.73
CA THR A 20 -6.57 -20.98 4.53
C THR A 20 -7.98 -20.39 4.44
N ARG A 21 -9.03 -21.19 4.65
CA ARG A 21 -10.43 -20.73 4.68
C ARG A 21 -10.64 -19.66 5.76
N LYS A 22 -10.12 -19.89 6.95
CA LYS A 22 -10.19 -18.94 8.06
C LYS A 22 -9.51 -17.61 7.72
N VAL A 23 -8.31 -17.66 7.15
CA VAL A 23 -7.58 -16.45 6.72
C VAL A 23 -8.37 -15.68 5.68
N LEU A 24 -8.96 -16.36 4.68
CA LEU A 24 -9.77 -15.71 3.65
C LEU A 24 -11.00 -15.02 4.24
N ILE A 25 -11.73 -15.67 5.15
CA ILE A 25 -12.89 -15.07 5.83
C ILE A 25 -12.47 -13.81 6.61
N LEU A 26 -11.38 -13.89 7.37
CA LEU A 26 -10.87 -12.75 8.14
C LEU A 26 -10.43 -11.59 7.23
N GLN A 27 -9.84 -11.88 6.08
CA GLN A 27 -9.46 -10.87 5.08
C GLN A 27 -10.70 -10.20 4.46
N VAL A 28 -11.73 -10.97 4.11
CA VAL A 28 -12.99 -10.42 3.58
C VAL A 28 -13.66 -9.52 4.62
N LEU A 29 -13.75 -9.97 5.87
CA LEU A 29 -14.30 -9.16 6.96
C LEU A 29 -13.50 -7.87 7.18
N ARG A 30 -12.17 -7.94 7.18
CA ARG A 30 -11.31 -6.77 7.29
C ARG A 30 -11.54 -5.81 6.12
N GLN A 31 -11.66 -6.33 4.90
CA GLN A 31 -11.93 -5.50 3.72
C GLN A 31 -13.31 -4.82 3.82
N ALA A 32 -14.33 -5.52 4.30
CA ALA A 32 -15.65 -4.93 4.53
C ALA A 32 -15.59 -3.78 5.56
N ILE A 33 -14.90 -3.97 6.68
CA ILE A 33 -14.68 -2.92 7.70
C ILE A 33 -13.95 -1.73 7.07
N THR A 34 -12.92 -1.97 6.26
CA THR A 34 -12.17 -0.90 5.58
C THR A 34 -13.06 -0.10 4.64
N VAL A 35 -13.93 -0.76 3.87
CA VAL A 35 -14.86 -0.07 2.93
C VAL A 35 -15.92 0.72 3.70
N ILE A 36 -16.54 0.11 4.71
CA ILE A 36 -17.54 0.78 5.55
C ILE A 36 -16.92 1.98 6.27
N GLY A 37 -15.72 1.80 6.85
CA GLY A 37 -14.98 2.87 7.50
C GLY A 37 -14.65 4.02 6.53
N ALA A 38 -14.22 3.71 5.32
CA ALA A 38 -13.95 4.71 4.29
C ALA A 38 -15.22 5.50 3.92
N ILE A 39 -16.38 4.83 3.75
CA ILE A 39 -17.67 5.49 3.47
C ILE A 39 -18.01 6.48 4.59
N ILE A 40 -17.91 6.03 5.84
CA ILE A 40 -18.23 6.87 7.00
C ILE A 40 -17.28 8.07 7.07
N LEU A 41 -15.97 7.84 6.93
CA LEU A 41 -14.97 8.89 7.02
C LEU A 41 -15.02 9.87 5.85
N PHE A 42 -15.33 9.43 4.62
CA PHE A 42 -15.52 10.33 3.48
C PHE A 42 -16.76 11.25 3.66
N ARG A 43 -17.82 10.74 4.32
CA ARG A 43 -19.00 11.55 4.61
C ARG A 43 -18.82 12.47 5.82
N LEU A 44 -17.98 12.06 6.77
CA LEU A 44 -17.75 12.77 8.02
C LEU A 44 -16.68 13.87 7.86
N LEU A 45 -15.60 13.54 7.14
CA LEU A 45 -14.48 14.44 6.93
C LEU A 45 -14.57 15.09 5.54
N ASP A 46 -14.14 16.33 5.45
CA ASP A 46 -13.93 16.99 4.16
C ASP A 46 -12.75 16.36 3.40
N ALA A 47 -12.61 16.65 2.10
CA ALA A 47 -11.50 16.16 1.28
C ALA A 47 -10.12 16.75 1.64
N GLY A 48 -10.07 17.89 2.36
CA GLY A 48 -8.83 18.55 2.79
C GLY A 48 -7.89 17.66 3.63
N PRO A 49 -8.36 17.05 4.72
CA PRO A 49 -7.58 16.10 5.51
C PRO A 49 -6.98 14.94 4.69
N PHE A 50 -7.74 14.41 3.74
CA PHE A 50 -7.25 13.38 2.79
C PHE A 50 -6.20 13.95 1.84
N GLY A 51 -6.28 15.27 1.54
CA GLY A 51 -5.26 15.99 0.76
C GLY A 51 -3.92 16.04 1.45
N LEU A 52 -3.90 16.46 2.71
CA LEU A 52 -2.67 16.47 3.52
C LEU A 52 -2.06 15.06 3.63
N LEU A 53 -2.90 14.03 3.86
CA LEU A 53 -2.45 12.65 3.87
C LEU A 53 -1.90 12.23 2.49
N GLY A 54 -2.59 12.59 1.40
CA GLY A 54 -2.18 12.28 0.03
C GLY A 54 -0.87 12.92 -0.40
N MET A 55 -0.54 14.10 0.15
CA MET A 55 0.74 14.78 -0.06
C MET A 55 1.90 14.07 0.65
N VAL A 56 1.67 13.61 1.87
CA VAL A 56 2.70 13.03 2.74
C VAL A 56 2.91 11.55 2.47
N PHE A 57 1.83 10.79 2.25
CA PHE A 57 1.85 9.33 2.16
C PHE A 57 2.82 8.76 1.10
N PRO A 58 2.87 9.28 -0.15
CA PRO A 58 3.80 8.77 -1.15
C PRO A 58 5.27 8.87 -0.73
N LEU A 59 5.58 9.88 0.05
CA LEU A 59 6.94 10.21 0.44
C LEU A 59 7.36 9.50 1.74
N MET A 60 6.43 9.33 2.68
CA MET A 60 6.64 8.53 3.90
C MET A 60 6.93 7.06 3.60
N MET A 61 6.29 6.51 2.59
CA MET A 61 6.44 5.10 2.25
C MET A 61 7.85 4.76 1.75
N LEU A 62 8.60 5.72 1.18
CA LEU A 62 9.95 5.47 0.67
C LEU A 62 10.93 5.02 1.76
N PRO A 63 11.16 5.76 2.87
CA PRO A 63 12.01 5.29 3.96
C PRO A 63 11.51 3.99 4.60
N ARG A 64 10.20 3.85 4.74
CA ARG A 64 9.55 2.64 5.28
C ARG A 64 9.80 1.40 4.42
N MET A 65 9.72 1.53 3.10
CA MET A 65 10.05 0.45 2.16
C MET A 65 11.52 0.03 2.28
N VAL A 66 12.45 0.97 2.37
CA VAL A 66 13.87 0.66 2.57
C VAL A 66 14.08 -0.11 3.86
N ALA A 67 13.41 0.29 4.94
CA ALA A 67 13.54 -0.35 6.25
C ALA A 67 12.97 -1.79 6.30
N THR A 68 11.95 -2.10 5.51
CA THR A 68 11.17 -3.34 5.66
C THR A 68 11.46 -4.42 4.62
N LEU A 69 11.71 -4.05 3.35
CA LEU A 69 11.68 -4.98 2.21
C LEU A 69 12.83 -5.99 2.16
N GLY A 70 14.06 -5.60 2.49
CA GLY A 70 15.21 -6.48 2.27
C GLY A 70 15.37 -7.56 3.33
N VAL A 71 15.17 -7.22 4.58
CA VAL A 71 15.59 -8.03 5.73
C VAL A 71 14.52 -9.05 6.12
N SER A 72 13.25 -8.66 6.10
CA SER A 72 12.13 -9.54 6.47
C SER A 72 11.93 -10.67 5.47
N VAL A 73 11.99 -10.37 4.17
CA VAL A 73 11.83 -11.38 3.10
C VAL A 73 12.97 -12.40 3.15
N ALA A 74 14.22 -11.95 3.30
CA ALA A 74 15.37 -12.84 3.45
C ALA A 74 15.25 -13.75 4.69
N ALA A 75 14.72 -13.22 5.80
CA ALA A 75 14.51 -13.99 7.02
C ALA A 75 13.43 -15.06 6.89
N VAL A 76 12.34 -14.79 6.13
CA VAL A 76 11.29 -15.78 5.88
C VAL A 76 11.82 -16.94 5.02
N GLN A 77 12.65 -16.66 4.02
CA GLN A 77 13.17 -17.67 3.08
C GLN A 77 14.26 -18.56 3.66
N LYS A 78 14.98 -18.11 4.70
CA LYS A 78 16.08 -18.88 5.30
C LYS A 78 15.57 -20.11 6.02
N LYS A 79 16.07 -21.33 5.67
CA LYS A 79 15.61 -22.60 6.25
C LYS A 79 15.72 -22.65 7.78
N HIS A 80 16.85 -22.22 8.34
CA HIS A 80 17.10 -22.18 9.79
C HIS A 80 17.54 -20.79 10.24
N LEU A 81 16.87 -20.25 11.26
CA LEU A 81 17.22 -19.00 11.93
C LEU A 81 17.66 -19.31 13.37
N SER A 82 18.94 -19.06 13.67
CA SER A 82 19.43 -19.19 15.03
C SER A 82 18.84 -18.13 15.96
N SER A 83 18.87 -18.36 17.27
CA SER A 83 18.39 -17.37 18.25
C SER A 83 19.13 -16.04 18.13
N ASN A 84 20.43 -16.09 17.88
CA ASN A 84 21.26 -14.90 17.65
C ASN A 84 20.84 -14.14 16.38
N GLN A 85 20.52 -14.85 15.30
CA GLN A 85 20.04 -14.25 14.06
C GLN A 85 18.66 -13.59 14.22
N LYS A 86 17.76 -14.18 15.01
CA LYS A 86 16.47 -13.55 15.34
C LYS A 86 16.67 -12.23 16.08
N THR A 87 17.58 -12.23 17.05
CA THR A 87 17.91 -11.01 17.82
C THR A 87 18.60 -9.96 16.94
N ALA A 88 19.55 -10.38 16.09
CA ALA A 88 20.21 -9.49 15.14
C ALA A 88 19.22 -8.89 14.13
N LEU A 89 18.26 -9.69 13.65
CA LEU A 89 17.17 -9.25 12.77
C LEU A 89 16.33 -8.16 13.45
N PHE A 90 15.94 -8.36 14.71
CA PHE A 90 15.15 -7.38 15.46
C PHE A 90 15.87 -6.03 15.56
N TRP A 91 17.13 -6.03 15.98
CA TRP A 91 17.90 -4.81 16.15
C TRP A 91 18.20 -4.10 14.82
N ALA A 92 18.42 -4.87 13.75
CA ALA A 92 18.61 -4.30 12.42
C ALA A 92 17.35 -3.62 11.90
N ILE A 93 16.19 -4.29 12.03
CA ILE A 93 14.90 -3.72 11.62
C ILE A 93 14.57 -2.49 12.47
N LEU A 94 14.83 -2.53 13.77
CA LEU A 94 14.62 -1.40 14.67
C LEU A 94 15.50 -0.20 14.29
N LEU A 95 16.78 -0.43 14.01
CA LEU A 95 17.69 0.63 13.55
C LEU A 95 17.22 1.25 12.24
N LEU A 96 16.84 0.42 11.27
CA LEU A 96 16.30 0.89 9.99
C LEU A 96 14.97 1.65 10.19
N GLY A 97 14.13 1.20 11.12
CA GLY A 97 12.89 1.89 11.48
C GLY A 97 13.13 3.27 12.11
N VAL A 98 14.14 3.39 12.98
CA VAL A 98 14.57 4.69 13.54
C VAL A 98 15.08 5.61 12.43
N LEU A 99 15.93 5.10 11.54
CA LEU A 99 16.46 5.90 10.41
C LEU A 99 15.32 6.32 9.47
N ALA A 100 14.37 5.44 9.17
CA ALA A 100 13.20 5.76 8.36
C ALA A 100 12.30 6.81 9.04
N SER A 101 12.13 6.71 10.36
CA SER A 101 11.39 7.68 11.16
C SER A 101 12.03 9.07 11.08
N LEU A 102 13.34 9.16 11.33
CA LEU A 102 14.08 10.41 11.23
C LEU A 102 14.05 10.98 9.81
N ALA A 103 14.27 10.14 8.80
CA ALA A 103 14.22 10.56 7.39
C ALA A 103 12.84 11.13 7.01
N THR A 104 11.74 10.50 7.47
CA THR A 104 10.39 10.98 7.24
C THR A 104 10.14 12.31 7.93
N GLY A 105 10.53 12.46 9.20
CA GLY A 105 10.37 13.72 9.96
C GLY A 105 11.16 14.88 9.34
N ILE A 106 12.42 14.63 8.98
CA ILE A 106 13.28 15.63 8.32
C ILE A 106 12.74 15.99 6.94
N ALA A 107 12.27 15.01 6.15
CA ALA A 107 11.66 15.24 4.85
C ALA A 107 10.42 16.16 4.93
N GLY A 108 9.75 16.23 6.08
CA GLY A 108 8.63 17.14 6.32
C GLY A 108 8.98 18.62 6.09
N TYR A 109 10.20 19.04 6.41
CA TYR A 109 10.66 20.42 6.13
C TYR A 109 10.82 20.66 4.63
N LEU A 110 11.38 19.67 3.89
CA LEU A 110 11.50 19.74 2.44
C LEU A 110 10.13 19.81 1.77
N PHE A 111 9.16 19.01 2.22
CA PHE A 111 7.81 18.97 1.65
C PHE A 111 7.01 20.21 1.98
N ALA A 112 7.15 20.74 3.21
CA ALA A 112 6.56 22.00 3.59
C ALA A 112 7.05 23.15 2.69
N TRP A 113 8.35 23.15 2.37
CA TRP A 113 8.94 24.12 1.43
C TRP A 113 8.48 23.87 -0.02
N LEU A 114 8.53 22.63 -0.50
CA LEU A 114 8.18 22.27 -1.88
C LEU A 114 6.71 22.55 -2.22
N TYR A 115 5.83 22.26 -1.29
CA TYR A 115 4.38 22.40 -1.48
C TYR A 115 3.83 23.72 -0.93
N ALA A 116 4.67 24.52 -0.28
CA ALA A 116 4.28 25.74 0.44
C ALA A 116 3.16 25.52 1.47
N VAL A 117 3.22 24.37 2.20
CA VAL A 117 2.25 23.95 3.23
C VAL A 117 2.99 23.68 4.54
N PRO A 118 3.09 24.67 5.45
CA PRO A 118 3.83 24.55 6.71
C PRO A 118 3.33 23.42 7.63
N GLU A 119 2.05 23.09 7.56
CA GLU A 119 1.43 22.03 8.35
C GLU A 119 2.04 20.65 8.07
N LEU A 120 2.67 20.43 6.92
CA LEU A 120 3.30 19.16 6.59
C LEU A 120 4.46 18.80 7.53
N VAL A 121 5.10 19.77 8.17
CA VAL A 121 6.18 19.50 9.13
C VAL A 121 5.66 18.65 10.28
N TRP A 122 4.61 19.08 10.98
CA TRP A 122 4.09 18.34 12.12
C TRP A 122 3.39 17.04 11.67
N VAL A 123 2.72 17.04 10.51
CA VAL A 123 2.10 15.83 9.93
C VAL A 123 3.16 14.77 9.65
N CYS A 124 4.28 15.15 9.02
CA CYS A 124 5.38 14.22 8.76
C CYS A 124 6.02 13.69 10.05
N TRP A 125 6.22 14.53 11.08
CA TRP A 125 6.70 14.06 12.38
C TRP A 125 5.71 13.13 13.08
N ALA A 126 4.41 13.41 13.01
CA ALA A 126 3.39 12.51 13.51
C ALA A 126 3.45 11.16 12.81
N PHE A 127 3.52 11.12 11.49
CA PHE A 127 3.67 9.84 10.77
C PHE A 127 5.05 9.19 10.91
N ALA A 128 6.11 9.94 11.15
CA ALA A 128 7.46 9.41 11.34
C ALA A 128 7.50 8.36 12.46
N ALA A 129 6.83 8.63 13.58
CA ALA A 129 6.76 7.70 14.70
C ALA A 129 6.10 6.34 14.35
N THR A 130 5.24 6.30 13.32
CA THR A 130 4.62 5.03 12.89
C THR A 130 5.65 4.03 12.36
N SER A 131 6.69 4.49 11.65
CA SER A 131 7.77 3.64 11.13
C SER A 131 8.58 2.98 12.26
N PHE A 132 8.82 3.72 13.34
CA PHE A 132 9.47 3.18 14.53
C PHE A 132 8.61 2.11 15.22
N VAL A 133 7.34 2.39 15.47
CA VAL A 133 6.41 1.46 16.12
C VAL A 133 6.27 0.18 15.30
N GLU A 134 6.09 0.29 13.97
CA GLU A 134 6.01 -0.87 13.08
C GLU A 134 7.27 -1.75 13.15
N ALA A 135 8.45 -1.14 13.13
CA ALA A 135 9.73 -1.84 13.20
C ALA A 135 9.84 -2.73 14.45
N THR A 136 9.26 -2.32 15.59
CA THR A 136 9.25 -3.13 16.81
C THR A 136 8.42 -4.41 16.68
N GLY A 137 7.37 -4.43 15.85
CA GLY A 137 6.49 -5.58 15.64
C GLY A 137 6.90 -6.51 14.49
N LEU A 138 7.67 -6.01 13.51
CA LEU A 138 7.92 -6.70 12.24
C LEU A 138 8.65 -8.04 12.40
N THR A 139 9.61 -8.13 13.33
CA THR A 139 10.30 -9.40 13.62
C THR A 139 9.33 -10.42 14.20
N HIS A 140 8.43 -10.01 15.09
CA HIS A 140 7.41 -10.90 15.68
C HIS A 140 6.44 -11.40 14.61
N GLN A 141 6.02 -10.54 13.68
CA GLN A 141 5.23 -10.95 12.52
C GLN A 141 5.97 -11.97 11.66
N THR A 142 7.26 -11.74 11.36
CA THR A 142 8.11 -12.66 10.58
C THR A 142 8.21 -14.02 11.24
N LEU A 143 8.37 -14.09 12.57
CA LEU A 143 8.42 -15.35 13.32
C LEU A 143 7.08 -16.11 13.24
N LEU A 144 5.95 -15.43 13.42
CA LEU A 144 4.63 -16.02 13.29
C LEU A 144 4.33 -16.52 11.87
N GLN A 145 4.81 -15.81 10.83
CA GLN A 145 4.72 -16.26 9.44
C GLN A 145 5.51 -17.55 9.23
N ARG A 146 6.72 -17.65 9.77
CA ARG A 146 7.55 -18.88 9.71
C ARG A 146 6.91 -20.06 10.44
N GLU A 147 6.20 -19.80 11.52
CA GLU A 147 5.42 -20.82 12.25
C GLU A 147 4.09 -21.17 11.57
N MET A 148 3.81 -20.62 10.38
CA MET A 148 2.55 -20.79 9.64
C MET A 148 1.31 -20.37 10.46
N ARG A 149 1.46 -19.47 11.44
CA ARG A 149 0.36 -18.96 12.29
C ARG A 149 -0.33 -17.75 11.66
N ILE A 150 -0.60 -17.83 10.35
CA ILE A 150 -1.12 -16.73 9.52
C ILE A 150 -2.52 -16.33 9.96
N GLY A 151 -3.34 -17.28 10.41
CA GLY A 151 -4.69 -17.01 10.93
C GLY A 151 -4.69 -16.09 12.16
N ARG A 152 -3.67 -16.20 13.03
CA ARG A 152 -3.53 -15.30 14.19
C ARG A 152 -3.15 -13.89 13.77
N ILE A 153 -2.24 -13.75 12.82
CA ILE A 153 -1.87 -12.45 12.23
C ILE A 153 -3.10 -11.79 11.61
N ALA A 154 -3.90 -12.55 10.84
CA ALA A 154 -5.12 -12.04 10.22
C ALA A 154 -6.16 -11.57 11.26
N MET A 155 -6.31 -12.31 12.37
CA MET A 155 -7.19 -11.92 13.47
C MET A 155 -6.74 -10.62 14.16
N ILE A 156 -5.44 -10.50 14.49
CA ILE A 156 -4.87 -9.28 15.08
C ILE A 156 -5.14 -8.07 14.17
N LYS A 157 -4.89 -8.22 12.86
CA LYS A 157 -5.13 -7.16 11.87
C LYS A 157 -6.62 -6.79 11.75
N LEU A 158 -7.52 -7.77 11.86
CA LEU A 158 -8.97 -7.51 11.86
C LEU A 158 -9.39 -6.69 13.08
N VAL A 159 -8.94 -7.08 14.27
CA VAL A 159 -9.25 -6.35 15.51
C VAL A 159 -8.65 -4.94 15.48
N GLY A 160 -7.38 -4.82 15.02
CA GLY A 160 -6.73 -3.52 14.86
C GLY A 160 -7.50 -2.60 13.92
N GLN A 161 -7.91 -3.08 12.77
CA GLN A 161 -8.70 -2.32 11.79
C GLN A 161 -10.08 -1.91 12.36
N ALA A 162 -10.77 -2.81 13.06
CA ALA A 162 -12.08 -2.51 13.62
C ALA A 162 -12.00 -1.40 14.69
N LEU A 163 -11.04 -1.51 15.62
CA LEU A 163 -10.81 -0.48 16.62
C LEU A 163 -10.36 0.84 16.03
N ALA A 164 -9.47 0.79 15.04
CA ALA A 164 -8.96 1.97 14.35
C ALA A 164 -10.08 2.76 13.67
N VAL A 165 -10.93 2.09 12.88
CA VAL A 165 -12.07 2.72 12.22
C VAL A 165 -13.06 3.28 13.26
N THR A 166 -13.38 2.51 14.29
CA THR A 166 -14.32 2.97 15.33
C THR A 166 -13.81 4.24 16.02
N LEU A 167 -12.55 4.27 16.46
CA LEU A 167 -11.99 5.45 17.12
C LEU A 167 -11.82 6.64 16.17
N ALA A 168 -11.45 6.41 14.91
CA ALA A 168 -11.38 7.48 13.92
C ALA A 168 -12.76 8.11 13.66
N VAL A 169 -13.81 7.30 13.59
CA VAL A 169 -15.20 7.79 13.44
C VAL A 169 -15.61 8.59 14.67
N VAL A 170 -15.33 8.11 15.88
CA VAL A 170 -15.62 8.85 17.12
C VAL A 170 -14.93 10.20 17.15
N VAL A 171 -13.62 10.24 16.88
CA VAL A 171 -12.84 11.50 16.82
C VAL A 171 -13.37 12.42 15.73
N GLY A 172 -13.63 11.91 14.53
CA GLY A 172 -14.21 12.68 13.43
C GLY A 172 -15.58 13.28 13.79
N SER A 173 -16.46 12.49 14.46
CA SER A 173 -17.77 12.97 14.90
C SER A 173 -17.68 14.07 15.96
N VAL A 174 -16.72 13.98 16.89
CA VAL A 174 -16.46 15.04 17.88
C VAL A 174 -15.96 16.31 17.21
N LEU A 175 -15.01 16.18 16.26
CA LEU A 175 -14.51 17.33 15.49
C LEU A 175 -15.60 17.98 14.63
N GLN A 176 -16.51 17.19 14.07
CA GLN A 176 -17.66 17.70 13.32
C GLN A 176 -18.62 18.48 14.23
N ALA A 177 -18.92 17.95 15.39
CA ALA A 177 -19.79 18.62 16.37
C ALA A 177 -19.21 19.96 16.87
N GLN A 178 -17.87 20.12 16.81
CA GLN A 178 -17.16 21.33 17.20
C GLN A 178 -16.82 22.25 16.03
N ASP A 179 -17.26 21.93 14.80
CA ASP A 179 -16.91 22.64 13.56
C ASP A 179 -15.40 22.78 13.31
N GLN A 180 -14.63 21.76 13.71
CA GLN A 180 -13.17 21.76 13.69
C GLN A 180 -12.56 20.87 12.60
N ILE A 181 -13.39 20.29 11.71
CA ILE A 181 -12.91 19.33 10.68
C ILE A 181 -11.89 19.97 9.74
N ALA A 182 -12.12 21.22 9.32
CA ALA A 182 -11.23 21.92 8.39
C ALA A 182 -9.81 22.09 8.94
N ASN A 183 -9.66 22.22 10.26
CA ASN A 183 -8.38 22.45 10.91
C ASN A 183 -7.74 21.16 11.46
N TYR A 184 -8.54 20.25 11.98
CA TYR A 184 -8.06 19.08 12.73
C TYR A 184 -8.54 17.73 12.17
N GLY A 185 -9.26 17.70 11.04
CA GLY A 185 -9.76 16.44 10.46
C GLY A 185 -8.68 15.40 10.17
N ILE A 186 -7.43 15.83 9.90
CA ILE A 186 -6.28 14.94 9.74
C ILE A 186 -6.00 14.10 11.01
N VAL A 187 -6.37 14.61 12.20
CA VAL A 187 -6.18 13.90 13.48
C VAL A 187 -7.00 12.60 13.52
N ALA A 188 -8.20 12.60 12.94
CA ALA A 188 -9.00 11.38 12.86
C ALA A 188 -8.30 10.29 12.02
N LEU A 189 -7.64 10.68 10.90
CA LEU A 189 -6.86 9.78 10.06
C LEU A 189 -5.57 9.31 10.77
N LEU A 190 -4.92 10.18 11.53
CA LEU A 190 -3.78 9.82 12.37
C LEU A 190 -4.18 8.82 13.45
N VAL A 191 -5.29 9.04 14.14
CA VAL A 191 -5.82 8.12 15.16
C VAL A 191 -6.09 6.74 14.54
N MET A 192 -6.67 6.70 13.34
CA MET A 192 -6.89 5.45 12.63
C MET A 192 -5.58 4.69 12.41
N GLU A 193 -4.55 5.35 11.86
CA GLU A 193 -3.24 4.74 11.60
C GLU A 193 -2.56 4.26 12.89
N TYR A 194 -2.54 5.10 13.93
CA TYR A 194 -1.89 4.76 15.20
C TYR A 194 -2.58 3.63 15.94
N VAL A 195 -3.91 3.62 15.98
CA VAL A 195 -4.66 2.58 16.69
C VAL A 195 -4.47 1.23 15.98
N GLU A 196 -4.59 1.19 14.65
CA GLU A 196 -4.33 -0.03 13.90
C GLU A 196 -2.91 -0.54 14.16
N LEU A 197 -1.92 0.34 14.08
CA LEU A 197 -0.51 0.01 14.26
C LEU A 197 -0.20 -0.48 15.66
N LEU A 198 -0.67 0.21 16.70
CA LEU A 198 -0.42 -0.16 18.09
C LEU A 198 -1.09 -1.50 18.45
N VAL A 199 -2.35 -1.69 18.07
CA VAL A 199 -3.05 -2.96 18.29
C VAL A 199 -2.35 -4.10 17.57
N ASN A 200 -1.93 -3.89 16.32
CA ASN A 200 -1.16 -4.88 15.56
C ASN A 200 0.16 -5.20 16.25
N THR A 201 0.93 -4.21 16.62
CA THR A 201 2.24 -4.39 17.26
C THR A 201 2.11 -5.11 18.60
N ILE A 202 1.23 -4.64 19.49
CA ILE A 202 0.99 -5.27 20.79
C ILE A 202 0.49 -6.71 20.61
N GLY A 203 -0.46 -6.93 19.70
CA GLY A 203 -0.99 -8.27 19.41
C GLY A 203 0.09 -9.23 18.91
N LEU A 204 1.02 -8.76 18.06
CA LEU A 204 2.15 -9.54 17.57
C LEU A 204 3.13 -9.90 18.70
N TRP A 205 3.46 -8.97 19.58
CA TRP A 205 4.32 -9.20 20.74
C TRP A 205 3.71 -10.22 21.71
N LEU A 206 2.45 -10.08 22.04
CA LEU A 206 1.75 -11.00 22.93
C LEU A 206 1.60 -12.41 22.32
N THR A 207 1.45 -12.51 21.00
CA THR A 207 1.21 -13.79 20.33
C THR A 207 2.50 -14.55 20.04
N ALA A 208 3.58 -13.89 19.65
CA ALA A 208 4.86 -14.52 19.34
C ALA A 208 5.61 -15.00 20.59
N LYS A 209 5.35 -14.39 21.76
CA LYS A 209 5.98 -14.75 23.05
C LYS A 209 7.51 -14.84 23.02
N TRP A 210 8.14 -14.17 22.05
CA TRP A 210 9.57 -14.10 21.89
C TRP A 210 10.08 -12.74 22.37
N LYS A 211 11.27 -12.72 22.99
CA LYS A 211 11.90 -11.47 23.45
C LYS A 211 13.29 -11.34 22.81
N PRO A 212 13.65 -10.14 22.33
CA PRO A 212 14.97 -9.90 21.79
C PRO A 212 16.03 -10.01 22.87
N GLY A 213 17.18 -10.63 22.55
CA GLY A 213 18.37 -10.63 23.37
C GLY A 213 19.19 -9.34 23.22
N PRO A 214 20.41 -9.29 23.77
CA PRO A 214 21.28 -8.11 23.67
C PRO A 214 21.65 -7.78 22.23
N LEU A 215 22.01 -6.51 21.98
CA LEU A 215 22.35 -6.00 20.65
C LEU A 215 23.46 -6.81 19.97
N ARG A 216 23.16 -7.39 18.81
CA ARG A 216 24.08 -8.17 17.96
C ARG A 216 23.79 -7.87 16.50
N LEU A 217 24.62 -7.06 15.84
CA LEU A 217 24.43 -6.68 14.42
C LEU A 217 25.32 -7.50 13.46
N ALA A 218 26.37 -8.14 13.93
CA ALA A 218 27.35 -8.82 13.09
C ALA A 218 26.76 -9.94 12.21
N GLU A 219 25.69 -10.60 12.66
CA GLU A 219 25.07 -11.73 11.96
C GLU A 219 24.07 -11.32 10.84
N VAL A 220 23.84 -10.01 10.64
CA VAL A 220 22.84 -9.49 9.67
C VAL A 220 23.43 -9.27 8.28
N LYS A 221 24.78 -9.17 8.13
CA LYS A 221 25.44 -8.85 6.85
C LYS A 221 24.94 -9.68 5.65
N GLY A 222 24.75 -10.99 5.85
CA GLY A 222 24.25 -11.88 4.79
C GLY A 222 22.76 -11.69 4.44
N LEU A 223 21.97 -11.11 5.33
CA LEU A 223 20.54 -10.84 5.10
C LEU A 223 20.33 -9.49 4.37
N LEU A 224 21.22 -8.51 4.64
CA LEU A 224 21.14 -7.18 4.02
C LEU A 224 21.57 -7.19 2.54
N SER A 225 22.55 -7.99 2.16
CA SER A 225 23.05 -8.02 0.79
C SER A 225 22.05 -8.56 -0.22
N PHE A 226 21.18 -9.49 0.18
CA PHE A 226 20.18 -10.10 -0.68
C PHE A 226 19.04 -9.13 -1.06
N GLY A 227 18.67 -8.21 -0.15
CA GLY A 227 17.54 -7.31 -0.34
C GLY A 227 17.80 -6.09 -1.24
N GLY A 228 19.08 -5.72 -1.49
CA GLY A 228 19.40 -4.42 -2.07
C GLY A 228 18.84 -4.17 -3.46
N PHE A 229 19.06 -5.07 -4.42
CA PHE A 229 18.57 -4.90 -5.79
C PHE A 229 17.04 -4.94 -5.89
N TYR A 230 16.41 -5.84 -5.14
CA TYR A 230 14.96 -5.95 -5.10
C TYR A 230 14.33 -4.68 -4.50
N SER A 231 14.90 -4.18 -3.40
CA SER A 231 14.46 -2.94 -2.77
C SER A 231 14.61 -1.74 -3.71
N THR A 232 15.73 -1.61 -4.42
CA THR A 232 15.95 -0.52 -5.39
C THR A 232 14.93 -0.55 -6.53
N SER A 233 14.66 -1.72 -7.12
CA SER A 233 13.66 -1.86 -8.17
C SER A 233 12.25 -1.49 -7.67
N SER A 234 11.92 -1.92 -6.45
CA SER A 234 10.64 -1.63 -5.81
C SER A 234 10.48 -0.13 -5.51
N LEU A 235 11.55 0.55 -5.09
CA LEU A 235 11.57 1.99 -4.87
C LEU A 235 11.32 2.77 -6.15
N VAL A 236 12.04 2.44 -7.24
CA VAL A 236 11.86 3.11 -8.55
C VAL A 236 10.43 2.92 -9.03
N PHE A 237 9.91 1.71 -8.94
CA PHE A 237 8.53 1.41 -9.32
C PHE A 237 7.52 2.19 -8.46
N TYR A 238 7.75 2.26 -7.16
CA TYR A 238 6.89 3.00 -6.24
C TYR A 238 6.89 4.52 -6.53
N VAL A 239 8.06 5.11 -6.81
CA VAL A 239 8.16 6.53 -7.21
C VAL A 239 7.36 6.76 -8.49
N GLY A 240 7.50 5.89 -9.49
CA GLY A 240 6.72 5.97 -10.71
C GLY A 240 5.20 5.94 -10.46
N GLN A 241 4.73 5.02 -9.61
CA GLN A 241 3.31 4.93 -9.27
C GLN A 241 2.74 6.11 -8.49
N ASN A 242 3.59 6.96 -7.91
CA ASN A 242 3.17 8.09 -7.10
C ASN A 242 3.65 9.44 -7.63
N LEU A 243 4.33 9.46 -8.78
CA LEU A 243 4.87 10.68 -9.39
C LEU A 243 3.76 11.69 -9.71
N ASP A 244 2.61 11.22 -10.17
CA ASP A 244 1.40 12.01 -10.40
C ASP A 244 0.96 12.79 -9.16
N LYS A 245 0.88 12.11 -8.03
CA LYS A 245 0.44 12.69 -6.75
C LYS A 245 1.44 13.71 -6.21
N ILE A 246 2.75 13.38 -6.35
CA ILE A 246 3.84 14.26 -5.93
C ILE A 246 3.82 15.55 -6.76
N LEU A 247 3.70 15.44 -8.09
CA LEU A 247 3.66 16.59 -8.99
C LEU A 247 2.38 17.41 -8.78
N LEU A 248 1.23 16.75 -8.69
CA LEU A 248 -0.05 17.42 -8.43
C LEU A 248 0.00 18.21 -7.12
N ALA A 249 0.52 17.62 -6.05
CA ALA A 249 0.68 18.30 -4.76
C ALA A 249 1.62 19.52 -4.86
N ALA A 250 2.73 19.41 -5.62
CA ALA A 250 3.66 20.51 -5.82
C ALA A 250 3.04 21.68 -6.60
N MET A 251 2.11 21.37 -7.52
CA MET A 251 1.50 22.40 -8.39
C MET A 251 0.36 23.17 -7.71
N ILE A 252 -0.49 22.48 -6.98
CA ILE A 252 -1.74 23.09 -6.46
C ILE A 252 -1.92 22.96 -4.94
N GLY A 253 -1.07 22.18 -4.25
CA GLY A 253 -1.25 21.85 -2.84
C GLY A 253 -1.12 23.02 -1.85
N SER A 254 -0.60 24.15 -2.28
CA SER A 254 -0.41 25.34 -1.43
C SER A 254 -1.72 25.98 -0.96
N THR A 255 -2.84 25.76 -1.67
CA THR A 255 -4.14 26.33 -1.33
C THR A 255 -5.07 25.29 -0.71
N ARG A 256 -6.04 25.70 0.10
CA ARG A 256 -7.04 24.79 0.69
C ARG A 256 -7.87 24.08 -0.40
N SER A 257 -8.24 24.76 -1.46
CA SER A 257 -8.93 24.16 -2.62
C SER A 257 -8.05 23.14 -3.33
N GLY A 258 -6.78 23.43 -3.52
CA GLY A 258 -5.79 22.49 -4.06
C GLY A 258 -5.60 21.26 -3.18
N GLN A 259 -5.51 21.42 -1.85
CA GLN A 259 -5.45 20.30 -0.91
C GLN A 259 -6.68 19.40 -1.02
N ARG A 260 -7.90 19.98 -1.11
CA ARG A 260 -9.12 19.22 -1.36
C ARG A 260 -9.06 18.46 -2.69
N PHE A 261 -8.57 19.09 -3.75
CA PHE A 261 -8.41 18.44 -5.06
C PHE A 261 -7.42 17.27 -4.99
N VAL A 262 -6.25 17.44 -4.37
CA VAL A 262 -5.26 16.37 -4.13
C VAL A 262 -5.88 15.23 -3.30
N GLY A 263 -6.70 15.56 -2.29
CA GLY A 263 -7.40 14.57 -1.47
C GLY A 263 -8.43 13.78 -2.26
N MET A 264 -9.22 14.42 -3.11
CA MET A 264 -10.16 13.76 -4.01
C MET A 264 -9.43 12.85 -5.00
N TYR A 265 -8.37 13.37 -5.66
CA TYR A 265 -7.59 12.60 -6.63
C TYR A 265 -6.94 11.37 -6.01
N THR A 266 -6.23 11.52 -4.90
CA THR A 266 -5.55 10.40 -4.23
C THR A 266 -6.54 9.36 -3.70
N SER A 267 -7.68 9.80 -3.17
CA SER A 267 -8.74 8.90 -2.72
C SER A 267 -9.36 8.10 -3.86
N MET A 268 -9.63 8.74 -5.00
CA MET A 268 -10.16 8.07 -6.20
C MET A 268 -9.14 7.14 -6.81
N TYR A 269 -7.85 7.51 -6.83
CA TYR A 269 -6.77 6.62 -7.24
C TYR A 269 -6.68 5.36 -6.36
N HIS A 270 -6.73 5.51 -5.04
CA HIS A 270 -6.73 4.37 -4.12
C HIS A 270 -7.99 3.49 -4.29
N LEU A 271 -9.14 4.09 -4.55
CA LEU A 271 -10.36 3.35 -4.83
C LEU A 271 -10.23 2.54 -6.13
N MET A 272 -9.74 3.16 -7.19
CA MET A 272 -9.47 2.53 -8.49
C MET A 272 -8.48 1.37 -8.37
N MET A 273 -7.45 1.48 -7.53
CA MET A 273 -6.45 0.43 -7.32
C MET A 273 -6.96 -0.77 -6.52
N LYS A 274 -8.07 -0.64 -5.76
CA LYS A 274 -8.59 -1.76 -4.95
C LYS A 274 -8.93 -3.02 -5.76
N PRO A 275 -9.71 -2.97 -6.87
CA PRO A 275 -9.94 -4.16 -7.69
C PRO A 275 -8.65 -4.70 -8.32
N VAL A 276 -7.68 -3.83 -8.64
CA VAL A 276 -6.38 -4.29 -9.16
C VAL A 276 -5.69 -5.20 -8.14
N TYR A 277 -5.47 -4.73 -6.91
CA TYR A 277 -4.81 -5.54 -5.86
C TYR A 277 -5.61 -6.76 -5.47
N LEU A 278 -6.94 -6.66 -5.39
CA LEU A 278 -7.82 -7.78 -5.04
C LEU A 278 -7.67 -8.96 -6.02
N ILE A 279 -7.41 -8.66 -7.29
CA ILE A 279 -7.27 -9.66 -8.35
C ILE A 279 -5.79 -10.05 -8.55
N THR A 280 -4.88 -9.08 -8.61
CA THR A 280 -3.48 -9.37 -8.96
C THR A 280 -2.70 -10.03 -7.83
N ASP A 281 -2.99 -9.76 -6.55
CA ASP A 281 -2.25 -10.35 -5.43
C ASP A 281 -2.43 -11.88 -5.33
N PRO A 282 -3.67 -12.44 -5.37
CA PRO A 282 -3.88 -13.88 -5.43
C PRO A 282 -3.28 -14.51 -6.70
N VAL A 283 -3.47 -13.86 -7.85
CA VAL A 283 -2.93 -14.35 -9.13
C VAL A 283 -1.40 -14.45 -9.05
N THR A 284 -0.73 -13.41 -8.58
CA THR A 284 0.74 -13.37 -8.46
C THR A 284 1.25 -14.44 -7.48
N SER A 285 0.54 -14.70 -6.39
CA SER A 285 0.92 -15.71 -5.39
C SER A 285 0.95 -17.14 -5.97
N VAL A 286 0.10 -17.44 -6.95
CA VAL A 286 0.06 -18.72 -7.67
C VAL A 286 0.98 -18.71 -8.87
N MET A 287 1.05 -17.60 -9.58
CA MET A 287 1.82 -17.42 -10.80
C MET A 287 3.32 -17.56 -10.58
N LEU A 288 3.89 -16.90 -9.58
CA LEU A 288 5.33 -16.89 -9.31
C LEU A 288 5.93 -18.30 -9.14
N PRO A 289 5.40 -19.16 -8.25
CA PRO A 289 5.91 -20.53 -8.12
C PRO A 289 5.72 -21.39 -9.38
N SER A 290 4.60 -21.18 -10.11
CA SER A 290 4.29 -21.93 -11.32
C SER A 290 5.26 -21.59 -12.46
N LEU A 291 5.54 -20.30 -12.65
CA LEU A 291 6.46 -19.80 -13.66
C LEU A 291 7.92 -20.15 -13.35
N SER A 292 8.33 -20.05 -12.07
CA SER A 292 9.69 -20.45 -11.67
C SER A 292 9.99 -21.92 -11.96
N ARG A 293 8.99 -22.79 -11.86
CA ARG A 293 9.13 -24.23 -12.23
C ARG A 293 9.19 -24.46 -13.73
N SER A 294 8.69 -23.54 -14.54
CA SER A 294 8.63 -23.64 -16.00
C SER A 294 9.66 -22.77 -16.70
N SER A 295 10.59 -22.15 -15.94
CA SER A 295 11.59 -21.22 -16.46
C SER A 295 12.48 -21.77 -17.56
N ASP A 296 12.76 -23.09 -17.52
CA ASP A 296 13.62 -23.78 -18.47
C ASP A 296 12.91 -24.17 -19.78
N ARG A 297 11.56 -24.09 -19.81
CA ARG A 297 10.72 -24.45 -20.96
C ARG A 297 9.96 -23.23 -21.47
N LEU A 298 10.53 -22.51 -22.42
CA LEU A 298 9.98 -21.24 -22.92
C LEU A 298 8.53 -21.35 -23.44
N ARG A 299 8.14 -22.49 -24.06
CA ARG A 299 6.76 -22.69 -24.52
C ARG A 299 5.77 -22.79 -23.38
N ASP A 300 6.09 -23.57 -22.34
CA ASP A 300 5.24 -23.73 -21.16
C ASP A 300 5.13 -22.41 -20.40
N TYR A 301 6.26 -21.70 -20.27
CA TYR A 301 6.31 -20.37 -19.66
C TYR A 301 5.41 -19.37 -20.40
N ALA A 302 5.50 -19.31 -21.73
CA ALA A 302 4.69 -18.40 -22.55
C ALA A 302 3.20 -18.73 -22.47
N THR A 303 2.84 -20.03 -22.49
CA THR A 303 1.45 -20.48 -22.38
C THR A 303 0.84 -20.13 -21.03
N LEU A 304 1.57 -20.39 -19.93
CA LEU A 304 1.16 -20.04 -18.58
C LEU A 304 1.01 -18.52 -18.43
N SER A 305 1.99 -17.76 -18.90
CA SER A 305 1.97 -16.28 -18.87
C SER A 305 0.72 -15.74 -19.58
N ARG A 306 0.45 -16.24 -20.80
CA ARG A 306 -0.75 -15.85 -21.55
C ARG A 306 -2.04 -16.17 -20.78
N GLY A 307 -2.09 -17.33 -20.13
CA GLY A 307 -3.24 -17.72 -19.30
C GLY A 307 -3.47 -16.73 -18.14
N PHE A 308 -2.42 -16.34 -17.43
CA PHE A 308 -2.51 -15.37 -16.33
C PHE A 308 -2.92 -13.97 -16.81
N TYR A 309 -2.39 -13.51 -17.96
CA TYR A 309 -2.82 -12.25 -18.57
C TYR A 309 -4.30 -12.28 -18.95
N LEU A 310 -4.75 -13.30 -19.65
CA LEU A 310 -6.14 -13.42 -20.07
C LEU A 310 -7.08 -13.49 -18.87
N PHE A 311 -6.74 -14.30 -17.86
CA PHE A 311 -7.54 -14.40 -16.64
C PHE A 311 -7.67 -13.04 -15.93
N THR A 312 -6.54 -12.35 -15.76
CA THR A 312 -6.53 -11.03 -15.11
C THR A 312 -7.29 -9.99 -15.92
N ALA A 313 -7.12 -9.97 -17.25
CA ALA A 313 -7.84 -9.06 -18.12
C ALA A 313 -9.36 -9.29 -18.08
N THR A 314 -9.78 -10.57 -18.10
CA THR A 314 -11.20 -10.93 -18.03
C THR A 314 -11.89 -10.40 -16.76
N LEU A 315 -11.16 -10.30 -15.66
CA LEU A 315 -11.70 -9.79 -14.39
C LEU A 315 -11.57 -8.27 -14.27
N LEU A 316 -10.44 -7.69 -14.70
CA LEU A 316 -10.20 -6.26 -14.55
C LEU A 316 -10.94 -5.41 -15.58
N LEU A 317 -11.19 -5.92 -16.78
CA LEU A 317 -11.88 -5.18 -17.84
C LEU A 317 -13.32 -4.82 -17.45
N PRO A 318 -14.16 -5.78 -16.97
CA PRO A 318 -15.49 -5.44 -16.47
C PRO A 318 -15.46 -4.51 -15.26
N ALA A 319 -14.48 -4.70 -14.35
CA ALA A 319 -14.31 -3.82 -13.18
C ALA A 319 -13.98 -2.38 -13.60
N GLY A 320 -13.10 -2.19 -14.58
CA GLY A 320 -12.75 -0.89 -15.13
C GLY A 320 -13.93 -0.22 -15.83
N VAL A 321 -14.65 -0.95 -16.71
CA VAL A 321 -15.84 -0.47 -17.40
C VAL A 321 -16.94 -0.13 -16.40
N GLY A 322 -17.20 -1.00 -15.42
CA GLY A 322 -18.17 -0.77 -14.37
C GLY A 322 -17.88 0.50 -13.58
N LEU A 323 -16.61 0.68 -13.16
CA LEU A 323 -16.20 1.86 -12.41
C LEU A 323 -16.24 3.14 -13.28
N PHE A 324 -15.97 3.04 -14.58
CA PHE A 324 -16.09 4.16 -15.52
C PHE A 324 -17.54 4.62 -15.67
N VAL A 325 -18.46 3.68 -15.86
CA VAL A 325 -19.89 3.98 -16.06
C VAL A 325 -20.53 4.47 -14.76
N MET A 326 -20.28 3.77 -13.66
CA MET A 326 -20.89 4.03 -12.34
C MET A 326 -20.08 5.00 -11.47
N ALA A 327 -19.13 5.75 -12.03
CA ALA A 327 -18.29 6.66 -11.25
C ALA A 327 -19.11 7.69 -10.43
N PRO A 328 -20.17 8.35 -10.98
CA PRO A 328 -20.99 9.28 -10.22
C PRO A 328 -21.71 8.61 -9.04
N GLU A 329 -22.31 7.45 -9.27
CA GLU A 329 -23.05 6.69 -8.26
C GLU A 329 -22.13 6.19 -7.16
N VAL A 330 -20.95 5.68 -7.52
CA VAL A 330 -19.95 5.21 -6.58
C VAL A 330 -19.45 6.37 -5.71
N VAL A 331 -19.12 7.52 -6.29
CA VAL A 331 -18.66 8.70 -5.55
C VAL A 331 -19.78 9.24 -4.66
N GLN A 332 -21.00 9.30 -5.14
CA GLN A 332 -22.18 9.72 -4.36
C GLN A 332 -22.43 8.79 -3.17
N LEU A 333 -22.28 7.47 -3.38
CA LEU A 333 -22.41 6.48 -2.31
C LEU A 333 -21.35 6.66 -1.24
N LEU A 334 -20.09 6.88 -1.66
CA LEU A 334 -18.93 6.96 -0.77
C LEU A 334 -18.90 8.28 0.01
N GLY A 335 -18.94 9.40 -0.67
CA GLY A 335 -18.64 10.72 -0.08
C GLY A 335 -19.81 11.72 -0.10
N GLY A 336 -20.94 11.38 -0.76
CA GLY A 336 -22.07 12.29 -0.89
C GLY A 336 -21.77 13.49 -1.77
N ASP A 337 -22.50 14.58 -1.53
CA ASP A 337 -22.46 15.79 -2.39
C ASP A 337 -21.11 16.50 -2.38
N ASN A 338 -20.41 16.50 -1.25
CA ASN A 338 -19.10 17.15 -1.11
C ASN A 338 -18.01 16.53 -2.00
N TRP A 339 -18.22 15.28 -2.47
CA TRP A 339 -17.27 14.56 -3.30
C TRP A 339 -17.70 14.49 -4.78
N LYS A 340 -18.83 15.08 -5.17
CA LYS A 340 -19.30 15.07 -6.57
C LYS A 340 -18.22 15.42 -7.61
N PRO A 341 -17.33 16.44 -7.38
CA PRO A 341 -16.29 16.75 -8.36
C PRO A 341 -15.30 15.58 -8.60
N ALA A 342 -15.14 14.68 -7.63
CA ALA A 342 -14.28 13.51 -7.75
C ALA A 342 -14.80 12.44 -8.73
N ALA A 343 -16.08 12.50 -9.13
CA ALA A 343 -16.64 11.54 -10.08
C ALA A 343 -15.98 11.61 -11.46
N GLY A 344 -15.68 12.82 -11.94
CA GLY A 344 -14.92 13.03 -13.18
C GLY A 344 -13.51 12.45 -13.08
N MET A 345 -12.84 12.61 -11.94
CA MET A 345 -11.50 12.04 -11.68
C MET A 345 -11.56 10.51 -11.69
N LEU A 346 -12.53 9.91 -11.01
CA LEU A 346 -12.69 8.45 -10.96
C LEU A 346 -12.97 7.89 -12.35
N ARG A 347 -13.83 8.55 -13.14
CA ARG A 347 -14.10 8.17 -14.52
C ARG A 347 -12.84 8.21 -15.39
N ALA A 348 -12.03 9.27 -15.27
CA ALA A 348 -10.77 9.39 -16.00
C ALA A 348 -9.74 8.34 -15.59
N LEU A 349 -9.70 7.95 -14.31
CA LEU A 349 -8.77 6.95 -13.78
C LEU A 349 -9.20 5.50 -14.08
N ALA A 350 -10.49 5.22 -14.23
CA ALA A 350 -11.02 3.85 -14.33
C ALA A 350 -10.41 3.01 -15.48
N PRO A 351 -10.10 3.55 -16.69
CA PRO A 351 -9.44 2.78 -17.74
C PRO A 351 -8.04 2.29 -17.35
N ALA A 352 -7.36 3.00 -16.43
CA ALA A 352 -6.03 2.64 -15.96
C ALA A 352 -6.01 1.35 -15.13
N ILE A 353 -7.17 0.85 -14.64
CA ILE A 353 -7.29 -0.43 -13.91
C ILE A 353 -6.66 -1.57 -14.70
N CYS A 354 -7.00 -1.69 -15.99
CA CYS A 354 -6.45 -2.74 -16.85
C CYS A 354 -4.94 -2.57 -17.04
N VAL A 355 -4.49 -1.35 -17.28
CA VAL A 355 -3.07 -1.04 -17.49
C VAL A 355 -2.24 -1.38 -16.26
N HIS A 356 -2.68 -0.95 -15.07
CA HIS A 356 -2.00 -1.27 -13.81
C HIS A 356 -1.98 -2.77 -13.52
N GLY A 357 -3.08 -3.49 -13.78
CA GLY A 357 -3.11 -4.94 -13.64
C GLY A 357 -2.11 -5.65 -14.54
N MET A 358 -2.00 -5.23 -15.81
CA MET A 358 -1.03 -5.80 -16.75
C MET A 358 0.41 -5.49 -16.35
N ILE A 359 0.70 -4.28 -15.87
CA ILE A 359 2.02 -3.90 -15.37
C ILE A 359 2.42 -4.76 -14.16
N ASN A 360 1.52 -5.00 -13.20
CA ASN A 360 1.79 -5.84 -12.03
C ASN A 360 2.12 -7.28 -12.43
N ILE A 361 1.37 -7.86 -13.36
CA ILE A 361 1.64 -9.21 -13.89
C ILE A 361 3.00 -9.23 -14.61
N SER A 362 3.29 -8.24 -15.48
CA SER A 362 4.56 -8.15 -16.21
C SER A 362 5.78 -8.08 -15.28
N GLY A 363 5.68 -7.31 -14.19
CA GLY A 363 6.72 -7.24 -13.18
C GLY A 363 6.98 -8.61 -12.54
N SER A 364 5.92 -9.32 -12.20
CA SER A 364 6.00 -10.65 -11.59
C SER A 364 6.57 -11.71 -12.55
N LEU A 365 6.34 -11.59 -13.87
CA LEU A 365 6.96 -12.44 -14.89
C LEU A 365 8.48 -12.29 -14.90
N LEU A 366 8.99 -11.05 -14.88
CA LEU A 366 10.43 -10.80 -14.86
C LEU A 366 11.09 -11.33 -13.58
N VAL A 367 10.41 -11.21 -12.45
CA VAL A 367 10.87 -11.78 -11.16
C VAL A 367 10.88 -13.32 -11.24
N GLY A 368 9.86 -13.94 -11.82
CA GLY A 368 9.79 -15.40 -12.01
C GLY A 368 10.92 -15.97 -12.88
N MET A 369 11.43 -15.19 -13.84
CA MET A 369 12.62 -15.53 -14.65
C MET A 369 13.95 -15.20 -13.95
N GLY A 370 13.94 -14.64 -12.74
CA GLY A 370 15.15 -14.15 -12.07
C GLY A 370 15.77 -12.89 -12.73
N GLN A 371 15.04 -12.20 -13.64
CA GLN A 371 15.55 -11.07 -14.42
C GLN A 371 15.33 -9.71 -13.72
N VAL A 372 15.68 -9.63 -12.43
CA VAL A 372 15.46 -8.42 -11.61
C VAL A 372 16.18 -7.18 -12.16
N ARG A 373 17.35 -7.36 -12.82
CA ARG A 373 18.05 -6.25 -13.48
C ARG A 373 17.25 -5.66 -14.65
N ARG A 374 16.58 -6.52 -15.44
CA ARG A 374 15.69 -6.06 -16.52
C ARG A 374 14.46 -5.37 -15.96
N LEU A 375 13.92 -5.86 -14.86
CA LEU A 375 12.81 -5.19 -14.18
C LEU A 375 13.18 -3.77 -13.77
N LEU A 376 14.37 -3.55 -13.21
CA LEU A 376 14.87 -2.21 -12.89
C LEU A 376 14.96 -1.32 -14.12
N GLY A 377 15.54 -1.83 -15.21
CA GLY A 377 15.63 -1.08 -16.49
C GLY A 377 14.26 -0.67 -17.03
N VAL A 378 13.30 -1.60 -17.06
CA VAL A 378 11.92 -1.32 -17.49
C VAL A 378 11.26 -0.29 -16.57
N SER A 379 11.44 -0.40 -15.23
CA SER A 379 10.89 0.56 -14.28
C SER A 379 11.45 1.98 -14.47
N LEU A 380 12.74 2.12 -14.79
CA LEU A 380 13.36 3.41 -15.09
C LEU A 380 12.82 4.02 -16.39
N VAL A 381 12.65 3.20 -17.44
CA VAL A 381 12.04 3.65 -18.69
C VAL A 381 10.62 4.11 -18.49
N LEU A 382 9.82 3.33 -17.74
CA LEU A 382 8.44 3.69 -17.42
C LEU A 382 8.38 4.99 -16.61
N LEU A 383 9.24 5.16 -15.61
CA LEU A 383 9.33 6.39 -14.82
C LEU A 383 9.63 7.61 -15.70
N PHE A 384 10.59 7.47 -16.65
CA PHE A 384 10.92 8.52 -17.59
C PHE A 384 9.73 8.88 -18.49
N LEU A 385 9.06 7.87 -19.09
CA LEU A 385 7.89 8.08 -19.93
C LEU A 385 6.73 8.72 -19.17
N GLN A 386 6.49 8.32 -17.91
CA GLN A 386 5.50 8.95 -17.05
C GLN A 386 5.83 10.42 -16.77
N ALA A 387 7.09 10.72 -16.44
CA ALA A 387 7.52 12.10 -16.21
C ALA A 387 7.29 12.98 -17.45
N GLN A 388 7.59 12.46 -18.66
CA GLN A 388 7.31 13.16 -19.92
C GLN A 388 5.81 13.36 -20.14
N ALA A 389 5.00 12.32 -19.92
CA ALA A 389 3.55 12.41 -20.09
C ALA A 389 2.92 13.45 -19.15
N TYR A 390 3.36 13.50 -17.89
CA TYR A 390 2.88 14.50 -16.93
C TYR A 390 3.38 15.92 -17.30
N GLY A 391 4.62 16.05 -17.75
CA GLY A 391 5.15 17.32 -18.27
C GLY A 391 4.36 17.85 -19.47
N CYS A 392 4.06 16.99 -20.45
CA CYS A 392 3.21 17.34 -21.60
C CYS A 392 1.78 17.69 -21.12
N GLY A 393 1.20 16.90 -20.22
CA GLY A 393 -0.12 17.18 -19.66
C GLY A 393 -0.19 18.54 -18.98
N TYR A 394 0.85 18.90 -18.24
CA TYR A 394 0.96 20.23 -17.61
C TYR A 394 1.00 21.38 -18.62
N LEU A 395 1.79 21.24 -19.67
CA LEU A 395 1.92 22.25 -20.74
C LEU A 395 0.61 22.41 -21.53
N LEU A 396 -0.17 21.32 -21.67
CA LEU A 396 -1.44 21.33 -22.39
C LEU A 396 -2.63 21.70 -21.48
N ALA A 397 -2.49 21.64 -20.16
CA ALA A 397 -3.55 21.90 -19.22
C ALA A 397 -4.26 23.26 -19.42
N PRO A 398 -3.57 24.39 -19.73
CA PRO A 398 -4.24 25.66 -20.00
C PRO A 398 -5.22 25.61 -21.19
N GLN A 399 -4.87 24.84 -22.23
CA GLN A 399 -5.69 24.72 -23.44
C GLN A 399 -6.98 23.88 -23.19
N PHE A 400 -6.95 22.99 -22.19
CA PHE A 400 -8.10 22.19 -21.80
C PHE A 400 -8.93 22.83 -20.67
N ALA A 401 -8.34 23.72 -19.87
CA ALA A 401 -9.03 24.40 -18.79
C ALA A 401 -10.23 25.23 -19.28
N ASP A 402 -10.11 25.87 -20.45
CA ASP A 402 -11.18 26.63 -21.08
C ASP A 402 -12.33 25.74 -21.57
N GLN A 403 -12.07 24.47 -21.92
CA GLN A 403 -13.08 23.50 -22.36
C GLN A 403 -13.86 22.87 -21.21
N PHE A 404 -13.29 22.81 -20.01
CA PHE A 404 -13.91 22.16 -18.84
C PHE A 404 -14.47 23.13 -17.79
N ASP A 405 -14.51 24.43 -18.08
CA ASP A 405 -15.16 25.51 -17.25
C ASP A 405 -14.65 25.53 -15.78
N VAL A 406 -13.42 25.08 -15.53
CA VAL A 406 -12.81 25.02 -14.19
C VAL A 406 -12.45 26.42 -13.66
N THR A 407 -12.53 27.44 -14.49
CA THR A 407 -12.15 28.83 -14.16
C THR A 407 -13.27 29.67 -13.57
N ARG A 408 -14.54 29.22 -13.59
CA ARG A 408 -15.67 30.00 -13.07
C ARG A 408 -15.76 30.11 -11.55
N GLU A 409 -15.07 29.29 -10.77
CA GLU A 409 -15.08 29.39 -9.30
C GLU A 409 -14.07 30.42 -8.72
N LYS A 410 -13.36 31.17 -9.54
CA LYS A 410 -12.45 32.23 -9.05
C LYS A 410 -13.14 33.59 -8.86
N SER A 411 -14.45 33.68 -9.05
CA SER A 411 -15.19 34.96 -8.98
C SER A 411 -16.45 34.92 -8.08
N LEU A 412 -16.44 34.08 -7.02
CA LEU A 412 -17.44 34.20 -5.94
C LEU A 412 -16.76 34.18 -4.58
#